data_8ea2267b4c92e4d1046f8e0b6037ec2a
#
_entry.id   8ea2267b4c92e4d1046f8e0b6037ec2a
#
_cell.length_a   1.000
_cell.length_b   1.000
_cell.length_c   1.000
_cell.angle_alpha   90.00
_cell.angle_beta   90.00
_cell.angle_gamma   90.00
#
_symmetry.space_group_name_H-M   'P 1'
#
loop_
_entity.id
_entity.type
_entity.pdbx_description
1 polymer ?
#
loop_
_entity_poly.entity_id
_entity_poly.type
_entity_poly.pdbx_seq_one_letter_code
_entity_poly.pdbx_strand_id
1 'polypeptide(L)'
;AKGEALDIRQGVPFCTPCSVYAGSYEDAKDSDIVIITSGIARKPGQTRLDLAQTNVNIIKSITPNITKYAPDAIYLFVSNPVDILTYTFCKCSGIPESRILGSGTILDTARLRARLSEYYQINQQNVHAYVLGEHGDSSFVPWSVANISNIPANAYQKAMENTDGMLIPPLNYADVEDYMRKSGGNVIRRKGATFYAVSISV
;
A
#
# COMPACT_ATOMS: atom_id res chain seq x y z
N ALA A 1 5.26 -13.33 16.51
CA ALA A 1 6.05 -13.84 15.37
C ALA A 1 6.00 -15.37 15.27
N LYS A 2 6.35 -16.15 16.34
CA LYS A 2 6.39 -17.63 16.25
C LYS A 2 5.04 -18.26 15.86
N GLY A 3 3.93 -17.76 16.41
CA GLY A 3 2.57 -18.23 16.06
C GLY A 3 2.22 -17.93 14.61
N GLU A 4 2.48 -16.70 14.13
CA GLU A 4 2.23 -16.30 12.75
C GLU A 4 3.05 -17.15 11.76
N ALA A 5 4.35 -17.33 12.07
CA ALA A 5 5.21 -18.17 11.22
C ALA A 5 4.74 -19.63 11.16
N LEU A 6 4.21 -20.16 12.28
CA LEU A 6 3.64 -21.51 12.33
C LEU A 6 2.38 -21.62 11.48
N ASP A 7 1.47 -20.65 11.59
CA ASP A 7 0.22 -20.62 10.85
C ASP A 7 0.46 -20.54 9.34
N ILE A 8 1.30 -19.59 8.91
CA ILE A 8 1.68 -19.46 7.49
C ILE A 8 2.35 -20.74 6.98
N ARG A 9 3.28 -21.33 7.76
CA ARG A 9 3.96 -22.57 7.39
C ARG A 9 3.01 -23.75 7.16
N GLN A 10 1.92 -23.81 7.90
CA GLN A 10 0.89 -24.85 7.72
C GLN A 10 0.11 -24.68 6.40
N GLY A 11 0.12 -23.47 5.81
CA GLY A 11 -0.44 -23.19 4.49
C GLY A 11 0.51 -23.48 3.32
N VAL A 12 1.81 -23.61 3.56
CA VAL A 12 2.83 -23.85 2.51
C VAL A 12 2.54 -25.05 1.61
N PRO A 13 1.98 -26.18 2.09
CA PRO A 13 1.63 -27.31 1.22
C PRO A 13 0.67 -26.98 0.07
N PHE A 14 -0.07 -25.87 0.16
CA PHE A 14 -0.98 -25.39 -0.87
C PHE A 14 -0.37 -24.32 -1.80
N CYS A 15 0.88 -23.96 -1.58
CA CYS A 15 1.60 -22.90 -2.29
C CYS A 15 2.91 -23.42 -2.88
N THR A 16 3.69 -22.52 -3.49
CA THR A 16 5.07 -22.84 -3.88
C THR A 16 5.89 -23.17 -2.62
N PRO A 17 6.67 -24.24 -2.61
CA PRO A 17 7.49 -24.63 -1.47
C PRO A 17 8.41 -23.49 -1.02
N CYS A 18 8.32 -23.13 0.26
CA CYS A 18 9.17 -22.11 0.88
C CYS A 18 9.39 -22.42 2.35
N SER A 19 10.45 -21.85 2.92
CA SER A 19 10.72 -21.93 4.36
C SER A 19 10.20 -20.70 5.06
N VAL A 20 9.35 -20.89 6.10
CA VAL A 20 8.79 -19.80 6.90
C VAL A 20 9.14 -20.04 8.37
N TYR A 21 9.82 -19.09 9.00
CA TYR A 21 10.23 -19.17 10.39
C TYR A 21 10.32 -17.80 11.06
N ALA A 22 10.27 -17.78 12.37
CA ALA A 22 10.53 -16.58 13.16
C ALA A 22 12.00 -16.55 13.55
N GLY A 23 12.69 -15.48 13.20
CA GLY A 23 14.12 -15.27 13.43
C GLY A 23 14.43 -14.04 14.27
N SER A 24 15.70 -13.80 14.48
CA SER A 24 16.32 -12.59 15.01
C SER A 24 16.78 -11.68 13.86
N TYR A 25 17.42 -10.55 14.17
CA TYR A 25 18.04 -9.71 13.13
C TYR A 25 19.20 -10.43 12.40
N GLU A 26 19.88 -11.37 13.06
CA GLU A 26 20.97 -12.14 12.46
C GLU A 26 20.49 -13.04 11.33
N ASP A 27 19.26 -13.54 11.46
CA ASP A 27 18.65 -14.40 10.42
C ASP A 27 18.30 -13.62 9.14
N ALA A 28 18.34 -12.27 9.18
CA ALA A 28 18.18 -11.43 7.99
C ALA A 28 19.46 -11.33 7.14
N LYS A 29 20.55 -11.96 7.55
CA LYS A 29 21.79 -11.99 6.76
C LYS A 29 21.53 -12.57 5.36
N ASP A 30 22.11 -11.92 4.37
CA ASP A 30 22.01 -12.30 2.95
C ASP A 30 20.57 -12.23 2.38
N SER A 31 19.66 -11.48 3.04
CA SER A 31 18.31 -11.23 2.50
C SER A 31 18.37 -10.33 1.28
N ASP A 32 17.65 -10.69 0.23
CA ASP A 32 17.46 -9.83 -0.96
C ASP A 32 16.50 -8.69 -0.69
N ILE A 33 15.44 -8.93 0.10
CA ILE A 33 14.39 -7.96 0.43
C ILE A 33 14.08 -8.00 1.93
N VAL A 34 14.00 -6.82 2.52
CA VAL A 34 13.54 -6.61 3.91
C VAL A 34 12.27 -5.77 3.89
N ILE A 35 11.16 -6.35 4.33
CA ILE A 35 9.87 -5.65 4.41
C ILE A 35 9.65 -5.14 5.83
N ILE A 36 9.51 -3.83 5.99
CA ILE A 36 9.31 -3.16 7.29
C ILE A 36 7.83 -2.90 7.52
N THR A 37 7.22 -3.69 8.40
CA THR A 37 5.83 -3.54 8.85
C THR A 37 5.73 -3.12 10.32
N SER A 38 6.85 -2.77 10.94
CA SER A 38 6.93 -2.41 12.35
C SER A 38 6.34 -1.04 12.61
N GLY A 39 5.47 -0.94 13.60
CA GLY A 39 4.81 0.28 14.00
C GLY A 39 3.60 -0.01 14.88
N ILE A 40 3.04 1.04 15.48
CA ILE A 40 1.80 0.95 16.24
C ILE A 40 0.65 1.56 15.43
N ALA A 41 -0.55 1.01 15.61
CA ALA A 41 -1.76 1.60 15.07
C ALA A 41 -2.19 2.81 15.91
N ARG A 42 -2.89 3.76 15.27
CA ARG A 42 -3.45 4.94 15.94
C ARG A 42 -4.47 4.53 17.00
N LYS A 43 -4.29 5.07 18.22
CA LYS A 43 -5.24 4.89 19.34
C LYS A 43 -6.29 6.01 19.34
N PRO A 44 -7.48 5.77 19.91
CA PRO A 44 -8.45 6.83 20.14
C PRO A 44 -7.82 7.98 20.96
N GLY A 45 -8.06 9.23 20.53
CA GLY A 45 -7.51 10.42 21.18
C GLY A 45 -6.06 10.77 20.82
N GLN A 46 -5.33 9.92 20.12
CA GLN A 46 -3.97 10.20 19.65
C GLN A 46 -3.99 11.06 18.39
N THR A 47 -3.15 12.08 18.32
CA THR A 47 -2.97 12.89 17.09
C THR A 47 -2.20 12.12 16.02
N ARG A 48 -2.28 12.59 14.76
CA ARG A 48 -1.44 12.04 13.68
C ARG A 48 0.05 12.28 13.93
N LEU A 49 0.39 13.42 14.53
CA LEU A 49 1.77 13.79 14.85
C LEU A 49 2.37 12.90 15.94
N ASP A 50 1.61 12.60 17.02
CA ASP A 50 2.06 11.72 18.10
C ASP A 50 2.32 10.31 17.58
N LEU A 51 1.44 9.82 16.68
CA LEU A 51 1.63 8.52 16.03
C LEU A 51 2.90 8.51 15.17
N ALA A 52 3.09 9.56 14.36
CA ALA A 52 4.26 9.68 13.50
C ALA A 52 5.55 9.70 14.33
N GLN A 53 5.61 10.48 15.41
CA GLN A 53 6.78 10.54 16.29
C GLN A 53 7.09 9.19 16.92
N THR A 54 6.06 8.47 17.38
CA THR A 54 6.25 7.13 17.97
C THR A 54 6.81 6.16 16.95
N ASN A 55 6.24 6.10 15.75
CA ASN A 55 6.68 5.18 14.71
C ASN A 55 8.07 5.57 14.16
N VAL A 56 8.39 6.86 14.05
CA VAL A 56 9.75 7.33 13.73
C VAL A 56 10.77 6.81 14.75
N ASN A 57 10.46 6.87 16.04
CA ASN A 57 11.36 6.36 17.10
C ASN A 57 11.54 4.84 16.98
N ILE A 58 10.49 4.10 16.63
CA ILE A 58 10.58 2.66 16.37
C ILE A 58 11.53 2.41 15.18
N ILE A 59 11.34 3.09 14.06
CA ILE A 59 12.22 2.94 12.87
C ILE A 59 13.68 3.25 13.25
N LYS A 60 13.94 4.36 13.95
CA LYS A 60 15.29 4.70 14.40
C LYS A 60 15.92 3.63 15.27
N SER A 61 15.14 2.92 16.09
CA SER A 61 15.63 1.85 16.97
C SER A 61 15.95 0.54 16.22
N ILE A 62 15.19 0.23 15.16
CA ILE A 62 15.41 -0.99 14.36
C ILE A 62 16.53 -0.78 13.32
N THR A 63 16.66 0.42 12.76
CA THR A 63 17.58 0.71 11.65
C THR A 63 18.98 0.17 11.89
N PRO A 64 19.71 0.51 12.98
CA PRO A 64 21.09 0.05 13.17
C PRO A 64 21.20 -1.47 13.32
N ASN A 65 20.15 -2.11 13.78
CA ASN A 65 20.13 -3.56 13.98
C ASN A 65 19.96 -4.30 12.65
N ILE A 66 18.98 -3.89 11.83
CA ILE A 66 18.70 -4.59 10.58
C ILE A 66 19.74 -4.30 9.51
N THR A 67 20.22 -3.05 9.41
CA THR A 67 21.24 -2.68 8.40
C THR A 67 22.60 -3.32 8.66
N LYS A 68 22.90 -3.67 9.91
CA LYS A 68 24.11 -4.42 10.26
C LYS A 68 24.16 -5.81 9.59
N TYR A 69 23.01 -6.48 9.47
CA TYR A 69 22.95 -7.86 8.97
C TYR A 69 22.51 -7.96 7.51
N ALA A 70 21.76 -7.00 7.00
CA ALA A 70 21.26 -6.95 5.63
C ALA A 70 21.64 -5.66 4.89
N PRO A 71 22.94 -5.27 4.80
CA PRO A 71 23.34 -3.99 4.23
C PRO A 71 23.07 -3.88 2.73
N ASP A 72 22.92 -4.99 2.04
CA ASP A 72 22.75 -5.05 0.58
C ASP A 72 21.30 -5.29 0.14
N ALA A 73 20.38 -5.50 1.08
CA ALA A 73 18.97 -5.74 0.80
C ALA A 73 18.25 -4.52 0.20
N ILE A 74 17.15 -4.78 -0.50
CA ILE A 74 16.15 -3.78 -0.84
C ILE A 74 15.19 -3.66 0.36
N TYR A 75 14.96 -2.43 0.83
CA TYR A 75 14.09 -2.14 1.97
C TYR A 75 12.74 -1.63 1.50
N LEU A 76 11.65 -2.31 1.84
CA LEU A 76 10.29 -1.94 1.49
C LEU A 76 9.49 -1.57 2.74
N PHE A 77 9.05 -0.32 2.82
CA PHE A 77 8.26 0.21 3.93
C PHE A 77 6.76 0.10 3.66
N VAL A 78 6.03 -0.43 4.65
CA VAL A 78 4.56 -0.62 4.59
C VAL A 78 3.85 0.06 5.76
N SER A 79 4.54 0.23 6.90
CA SER A 79 3.98 0.87 8.10
C SER A 79 3.67 2.35 7.89
N ASN A 80 2.58 2.81 8.49
CA ASN A 80 2.17 4.21 8.42
C ASN A 80 2.71 5.07 9.58
N PRO A 81 2.98 6.36 9.31
CA PRO A 81 2.87 7.06 8.00
C PRO A 81 4.03 6.71 7.06
N VAL A 82 3.73 5.99 5.98
CA VAL A 82 4.73 5.30 5.15
C VAL A 82 5.78 6.23 4.56
N ASP A 83 5.38 7.38 4.04
CA ASP A 83 6.32 8.33 3.41
C ASP A 83 7.30 8.90 4.43
N ILE A 84 6.83 9.25 5.63
CA ILE A 84 7.67 9.76 6.73
C ILE A 84 8.64 8.68 7.21
N LEU A 85 8.18 7.43 7.35
CA LEU A 85 9.03 6.34 7.85
C LEU A 85 10.08 5.94 6.82
N THR A 86 9.72 5.90 5.54
CA THR A 86 10.65 5.68 4.43
C THR A 86 11.73 6.77 4.40
N TYR A 87 11.32 8.04 4.47
CA TYR A 87 12.26 9.17 4.53
C TYR A 87 13.17 9.11 5.76
N THR A 88 12.61 8.78 6.93
CA THR A 88 13.40 8.63 8.16
C THR A 88 14.50 7.58 7.99
N PHE A 89 14.15 6.43 7.42
CA PHE A 89 15.13 5.36 7.17
C PHE A 89 16.19 5.79 6.15
N CYS A 90 15.81 6.47 5.07
CA CYS A 90 16.77 7.04 4.12
C CYS A 90 17.81 7.94 4.81
N LYS A 91 17.39 8.72 5.81
CA LYS A 91 18.28 9.67 6.50
C LYS A 91 19.16 9.05 7.58
N CYS A 92 18.81 7.90 8.13
CA CYS A 92 19.55 7.33 9.27
C CYS A 92 20.15 5.93 9.02
N SER A 93 19.87 5.30 7.88
CA SER A 93 20.30 3.91 7.61
C SER A 93 21.71 3.80 6.99
N GLY A 94 22.14 4.80 6.22
CA GLY A 94 23.32 4.68 5.36
C GLY A 94 23.13 3.80 4.12
N ILE A 95 21.94 3.23 3.92
CA ILE A 95 21.59 2.45 2.72
C ILE A 95 21.37 3.40 1.54
N PRO A 96 21.84 3.07 0.33
CA PRO A 96 21.57 3.88 -0.87
C PRO A 96 20.08 4.06 -1.11
N GLU A 97 19.64 5.28 -1.42
CA GLU A 97 18.21 5.60 -1.65
C GLU A 97 17.58 4.74 -2.76
N SER A 98 18.35 4.30 -3.74
CA SER A 98 17.91 3.38 -4.81
C SER A 98 17.49 1.99 -4.32
N ARG A 99 17.80 1.64 -3.08
CA ARG A 99 17.41 0.38 -2.43
C ARG A 99 16.32 0.56 -1.37
N ILE A 100 15.74 1.75 -1.26
CA ILE A 100 14.72 2.05 -0.24
C ILE A 100 13.43 2.46 -0.94
N LEU A 101 12.35 1.72 -0.66
CA LEU A 101 11.05 1.89 -1.26
C LEU A 101 9.99 2.06 -0.18
N GLY A 102 9.05 2.96 -0.37
CA GLY A 102 7.78 2.97 0.36
C GLY A 102 6.68 2.33 -0.50
N SER A 103 5.76 1.59 0.11
CA SER A 103 4.58 1.09 -0.61
C SER A 103 3.70 2.24 -1.14
N GLY A 104 3.81 3.43 -0.56
CA GLY A 104 3.20 4.66 -1.06
C GLY A 104 1.72 4.49 -1.39
N THR A 105 1.35 4.91 -2.57
CA THR A 105 -0.03 4.91 -3.08
C THR A 105 -0.42 3.67 -3.91
N ILE A 106 0.34 2.57 -3.83
CA ILE A 106 0.04 1.35 -4.59
C ILE A 106 -1.34 0.77 -4.22
N LEU A 107 -1.65 0.73 -2.93
CA LEU A 107 -2.95 0.24 -2.45
C LEU A 107 -4.09 1.21 -2.77
N ASP A 108 -3.83 2.52 -2.75
CA ASP A 108 -4.81 3.53 -3.16
C ASP A 108 -5.11 3.42 -4.65
N THR A 109 -4.10 3.15 -5.47
CA THR A 109 -4.23 2.82 -6.90
C THR A 109 -5.10 1.57 -7.10
N ALA A 110 -4.88 0.51 -6.32
CA ALA A 110 -5.71 -0.69 -6.40
C ALA A 110 -7.19 -0.41 -6.05
N ARG A 111 -7.45 0.40 -5.02
CA ARG A 111 -8.80 0.85 -4.64
C ARG A 111 -9.46 1.68 -5.73
N LEU A 112 -8.72 2.61 -6.33
CA LEU A 112 -9.18 3.41 -7.47
C LEU A 112 -9.60 2.51 -8.64
N ARG A 113 -8.73 1.58 -9.03
CA ARG A 113 -9.00 0.64 -10.13
C ARG A 113 -10.18 -0.25 -9.85
N ALA A 114 -10.31 -0.78 -8.63
CA ALA A 114 -11.47 -1.56 -8.21
C ALA A 114 -12.75 -0.72 -8.30
N ARG A 115 -12.75 0.52 -7.83
CA ARG A 115 -13.91 1.40 -7.88
C ARG A 115 -14.34 1.73 -9.31
N LEU A 116 -13.40 2.02 -10.20
CA LEU A 116 -13.70 2.28 -11.61
C LEU A 116 -14.20 1.03 -12.33
N SER A 117 -13.62 -0.13 -12.01
CA SER A 117 -14.07 -1.43 -12.51
C SER A 117 -15.54 -1.73 -12.13
N GLU A 118 -15.90 -1.51 -10.86
CA GLU A 118 -17.27 -1.66 -10.38
C GLU A 118 -18.22 -0.68 -11.08
N TYR A 119 -17.80 0.56 -11.26
CA TYR A 119 -18.61 1.60 -11.88
C TYR A 119 -18.90 1.29 -13.35
N TYR A 120 -17.89 0.92 -14.12
CA TYR A 120 -18.02 0.60 -15.55
C TYR A 120 -18.39 -0.86 -15.85
N GLN A 121 -18.51 -1.71 -14.84
CA GLN A 121 -18.78 -3.15 -14.98
C GLN A 121 -17.79 -3.86 -15.92
N ILE A 122 -16.48 -3.55 -15.75
CA ILE A 122 -15.39 -4.09 -16.56
C ILE A 122 -14.34 -4.78 -15.68
N ASN A 123 -13.45 -5.56 -16.31
CA ASN A 123 -12.34 -6.17 -15.59
C ASN A 123 -11.35 -5.09 -15.11
N GLN A 124 -10.89 -5.20 -13.88
CA GLN A 124 -9.91 -4.29 -13.26
C GLN A 124 -8.60 -4.20 -14.02
N GLN A 125 -8.21 -5.24 -14.75
CA GLN A 125 -7.01 -5.25 -15.59
C GLN A 125 -7.09 -4.27 -16.76
N ASN A 126 -8.30 -3.89 -17.18
CA ASN A 126 -8.51 -2.92 -18.23
C ASN A 126 -8.47 -1.47 -17.76
N VAL A 127 -8.38 -1.24 -16.46
CA VAL A 127 -8.31 0.10 -15.86
C VAL A 127 -6.86 0.48 -15.62
N HIS A 128 -6.39 1.51 -16.30
CA HIS A 128 -5.05 2.08 -16.16
C HIS A 128 -5.17 3.49 -15.57
N ALA A 129 -5.36 3.53 -14.26
CA ALA A 129 -5.44 4.75 -13.47
C ALA A 129 -4.54 4.58 -12.24
N TYR A 130 -3.97 5.68 -11.77
CA TYR A 130 -2.98 5.70 -10.70
C TYR A 130 -3.32 6.77 -9.66
N VAL A 131 -2.90 6.53 -8.45
CA VAL A 131 -2.88 7.54 -7.39
C VAL A 131 -1.43 7.94 -7.17
N LEU A 132 -1.16 9.23 -7.14
CA LEU A 132 0.18 9.78 -6.94
C LEU A 132 0.22 10.69 -5.71
N GLY A 133 1.42 11.07 -5.30
CA GLY A 133 1.69 11.92 -4.14
C GLY A 133 1.88 11.13 -2.85
N GLU A 134 1.68 11.77 -1.72
CA GLU A 134 1.77 11.18 -0.39
C GLU A 134 0.63 10.18 -0.17
N HIS A 135 0.90 9.07 0.53
CA HIS A 135 -0.18 8.19 1.02
C HIS A 135 -0.95 8.89 2.14
N GLY A 136 -1.98 9.65 1.78
CA GLY A 136 -2.75 10.47 2.71
C GLY A 136 -3.75 11.41 2.02
N ASP A 137 -4.09 12.48 2.73
CA ASP A 137 -5.12 13.42 2.28
C ASP A 137 -4.68 14.26 1.06
N SER A 138 -3.36 14.39 0.82
CA SER A 138 -2.77 15.12 -0.32
C SER A 138 -2.58 14.27 -1.57
N SER A 139 -2.92 12.98 -1.55
CA SER A 139 -2.89 12.13 -2.74
C SER A 139 -3.88 12.62 -3.80
N PHE A 140 -3.55 12.42 -5.07
CA PHE A 140 -4.38 12.83 -6.19
C PHE A 140 -4.36 11.81 -7.33
N VAL A 141 -5.38 11.86 -8.17
CA VAL A 141 -5.48 11.05 -9.39
C VAL A 141 -5.16 11.92 -10.60
N PRO A 142 -4.11 11.63 -11.37
CA PRO A 142 -3.84 12.33 -12.63
C PRO A 142 -4.81 11.86 -13.72
N TRP A 143 -6.04 12.34 -13.71
CA TRP A 143 -7.12 11.93 -14.61
C TRP A 143 -6.78 12.12 -16.08
N SER A 144 -5.88 13.05 -16.41
CA SER A 144 -5.44 13.32 -17.78
C SER A 144 -4.72 12.13 -18.43
N VAL A 145 -4.13 11.23 -17.63
CA VAL A 145 -3.44 10.02 -18.11
C VAL A 145 -4.21 8.74 -17.79
N ALA A 146 -5.35 8.85 -17.10
CA ALA A 146 -6.20 7.70 -16.82
C ALA A 146 -6.87 7.21 -18.11
N ASN A 147 -6.83 5.89 -18.32
CA ASN A 147 -7.46 5.27 -19.48
C ASN A 147 -8.09 3.91 -19.13
N ILE A 148 -9.01 3.47 -19.99
CA ILE A 148 -9.68 2.19 -19.93
C ILE A 148 -9.43 1.50 -21.26
N SER A 149 -8.70 0.39 -21.25
CA SER A 149 -8.30 -0.34 -22.47
C SER A 149 -7.68 0.58 -23.55
N ASN A 150 -6.78 1.49 -23.14
CA ASN A 150 -6.12 2.50 -23.97
C ASN A 150 -7.03 3.63 -24.49
N ILE A 151 -8.28 3.69 -24.07
CA ILE A 151 -9.19 4.81 -24.38
C ILE A 151 -9.11 5.80 -23.20
N PRO A 152 -8.83 7.09 -23.40
CA PRO A 152 -8.84 8.07 -22.33
C PRO A 152 -10.13 8.01 -21.50
N ALA A 153 -10.04 8.07 -20.18
CA ALA A 153 -11.19 7.83 -19.29
C ALA A 153 -12.38 8.75 -19.58
N ASN A 154 -12.13 10.01 -19.93
CA ASN A 154 -13.17 10.97 -20.31
C ASN A 154 -13.85 10.62 -21.67
N ALA A 155 -13.12 10.09 -22.63
CA ALA A 155 -13.67 9.64 -23.90
C ALA A 155 -14.47 8.34 -23.72
N TYR A 156 -13.97 7.42 -22.90
CA TYR A 156 -14.68 6.19 -22.52
C TYR A 156 -16.01 6.52 -21.83
N GLN A 157 -16.01 7.45 -20.87
CA GLN A 157 -17.22 7.92 -20.19
C GLN A 157 -18.27 8.45 -21.19
N LYS A 158 -17.87 9.34 -22.11
CA LYS A 158 -18.76 9.89 -23.13
C LYS A 158 -19.34 8.82 -24.05
N ALA A 159 -18.53 7.80 -24.41
CA ALA A 159 -19.02 6.69 -25.22
C ALA A 159 -20.07 5.86 -24.48
N MET A 160 -19.87 5.61 -23.19
CA MET A 160 -20.83 4.87 -22.35
C MET A 160 -22.14 5.64 -22.16
N GLU A 161 -22.09 6.96 -21.95
CA GLU A 161 -23.27 7.82 -21.82
C GLU A 161 -24.15 7.83 -23.07
N ASN A 162 -23.58 7.61 -24.24
CA ASN A 162 -24.26 7.61 -25.54
C ASN A 162 -24.68 6.21 -26.01
N THR A 163 -24.48 5.16 -25.20
CA THR A 163 -24.86 3.79 -25.56
C THR A 163 -26.30 3.53 -25.12
N ASP A 164 -27.19 3.27 -26.06
CA ASP A 164 -28.58 2.94 -25.79
C ASP A 164 -28.73 1.75 -24.83
N GLY A 165 -29.48 1.96 -23.75
CA GLY A 165 -29.75 0.94 -22.72
C GLY A 165 -28.73 0.88 -21.58
N MET A 166 -27.65 1.65 -21.60
CA MET A 166 -26.73 1.80 -20.48
C MET A 166 -26.98 3.08 -19.71
N LEU A 167 -27.65 2.98 -18.57
CA LEU A 167 -27.85 4.08 -17.62
C LEU A 167 -26.65 4.12 -16.64
N ILE A 168 -25.47 4.48 -17.13
CA ILE A 168 -24.34 4.78 -16.26
C ILE A 168 -24.36 6.30 -16.01
N PRO A 169 -24.65 6.76 -14.78
CA PRO A 169 -24.64 8.20 -14.48
C PRO A 169 -23.23 8.77 -14.70
N PRO A 170 -23.09 10.08 -14.97
CA PRO A 170 -21.78 10.69 -15.15
C PRO A 170 -20.87 10.44 -13.95
N LEU A 171 -19.62 10.03 -14.20
CA LEU A 171 -18.64 9.78 -13.15
C LEU A 171 -18.23 11.09 -12.50
N ASN A 172 -18.45 11.21 -11.19
CA ASN A 172 -17.91 12.31 -10.42
C ASN A 172 -16.51 11.93 -9.91
N TYR A 173 -15.48 12.53 -10.46
CA TYR A 173 -14.09 12.26 -10.09
C TYR A 173 -13.79 12.56 -8.61
N ALA A 174 -14.39 13.62 -8.07
CA ALA A 174 -14.20 13.97 -6.66
C ALA A 174 -14.78 12.89 -5.71
N ASP A 175 -15.94 12.32 -6.05
CA ASP A 175 -16.56 11.24 -5.27
C ASP A 175 -15.72 9.96 -5.32
N VAL A 176 -15.11 9.67 -6.47
CA VAL A 176 -14.21 8.51 -6.62
C VAL A 176 -12.95 8.69 -5.77
N GLU A 177 -12.35 9.86 -5.79
CA GLU A 177 -11.19 10.16 -4.96
C GLU A 177 -11.52 10.14 -3.46
N ASP A 178 -12.65 10.69 -3.06
CA ASP A 178 -13.12 10.64 -1.68
C ASP A 178 -13.36 9.20 -1.21
N TYR A 179 -14.02 8.38 -2.02
CA TYR A 179 -14.21 6.95 -1.77
C TYR A 179 -12.86 6.24 -1.58
N MET A 180 -11.91 6.48 -2.46
CA MET A 180 -10.58 5.88 -2.41
C MET A 180 -9.84 6.24 -1.11
N ARG A 181 -9.78 7.54 -0.77
CA ARG A 181 -9.12 8.02 0.46
C ARG A 181 -9.76 7.46 1.73
N LYS A 182 -11.08 7.33 1.76
CA LYS A 182 -11.85 6.80 2.91
C LYS A 182 -11.87 5.28 3.03
N SER A 183 -11.48 4.55 1.98
CA SER A 183 -11.61 3.09 1.92
C SER A 183 -10.90 2.37 3.06
N GLY A 184 -9.67 2.76 3.38
CA GLY A 184 -8.91 2.18 4.50
C GLY A 184 -9.63 2.35 5.84
N GLY A 185 -10.10 3.56 6.15
CA GLY A 185 -10.88 3.85 7.34
C GLY A 185 -12.19 3.08 7.41
N ASN A 186 -12.86 2.88 6.27
CA ASN A 186 -14.09 2.09 6.18
C ASN A 186 -13.86 0.61 6.50
N VAL A 187 -12.75 0.03 6.03
CA VAL A 187 -12.37 -1.36 6.35
C VAL A 187 -12.07 -1.48 7.84
N ILE A 188 -11.26 -0.59 8.40
CA ILE A 188 -10.89 -0.61 9.83
C ILE A 188 -12.13 -0.48 10.72
N ARG A 189 -13.07 0.40 10.38
CA ARG A 189 -14.31 0.58 11.15
C ARG A 189 -15.18 -0.68 11.18
N ARG A 190 -15.15 -1.50 10.10
CA ARG A 190 -16.00 -2.70 9.98
C ARG A 190 -15.37 -3.97 10.55
N LYS A 191 -14.04 -4.09 10.51
CA LYS A 191 -13.34 -5.33 10.92
C LYS A 191 -12.14 -5.10 11.84
N GLY A 192 -11.89 -3.88 12.30
CA GLY A 192 -10.84 -3.52 13.26
C GLY A 192 -9.47 -3.27 12.64
N ALA A 193 -9.12 -3.93 11.55
CA ALA A 193 -7.82 -3.78 10.88
C ALA A 193 -7.93 -4.06 9.37
N THR A 194 -6.92 -3.63 8.60
CA THR A 194 -6.78 -3.96 7.18
C THR A 194 -5.42 -4.60 6.95
N PHE A 195 -5.39 -5.75 6.26
CA PHE A 195 -4.15 -6.52 6.03
C PHE A 195 -4.17 -7.32 4.73
N TYR A 196 -5.30 -7.79 4.20
CA TYR A 196 -5.30 -8.63 3.00
C TYR A 196 -4.88 -7.88 1.74
N ALA A 197 -5.50 -6.74 1.45
CA ALA A 197 -5.21 -5.99 0.24
C ALA A 197 -3.78 -5.42 0.26
N VAL A 198 -3.30 -4.93 1.40
CA VAL A 198 -1.93 -4.45 1.53
C VAL A 198 -0.92 -5.57 1.38
N SER A 199 -1.20 -6.77 1.92
CA SER A 199 -0.30 -7.93 1.78
C SER A 199 -0.17 -8.41 0.33
N ILE A 200 -1.25 -8.29 -0.47
CA ILE A 200 -1.22 -8.64 -1.89
C ILE A 200 -0.55 -7.54 -2.73
N SER A 201 -0.59 -6.27 -2.28
CA SER A 201 -0.03 -5.14 -3.02
C SER A 201 1.48 -4.98 -2.84
N VAL A 202 2.07 -5.66 -1.88
CA VAL A 202 3.50 -5.70 -1.55
C VAL A 202 4.17 -6.92 -2.16
#